data_22192d703bd5ab8139f7c44cdae053dd
#
_entry.id   22192d703bd5ab8139f7c44cdae053dd
#
_cell.length_a   1.000
_cell.length_b   1.000
_cell.length_c   1.000
_cell.angle_alpha   90.00
_cell.angle_beta   90.00
_cell.angle_gamma   90.00
#
_symmetry.space_group_name_H-M   'P 1'
#
loop_
_entity.id
_entity.type
_entity.pdbx_description
1 polymer ?
#
loop_
_entity_poly.entity_id
_entity_poly.type
_entity_poly.pdbx_seq_one_letter_code
_entity_poly.pdbx_strand_id
1 'polypeptide(L)'
;MNAEKNRRSSIAEIDYSRETLFGPIPMQATCRVRLATVEQDGHTLRELTIIGDVPDYLPKSAIIRIALDGRIEAGPIREHYAADEEGEERFKVLFENEHRRRMH
;
A
#
# COMPACT_ATOMS: atom_id res chain seq x y z
N MET A 1 -21.89 7.27 13.92
CA MET A 1 -21.46 7.20 13.85
C MET A 1 -20.80 6.19 13.75
N ASN A 2 -20.44 5.84 13.39
CA ASN A 2 -19.83 4.72 13.11
C ASN A 2 -18.38 4.77 13.29
N ALA A 3 -17.79 3.76 13.86
CA ALA A 3 -16.41 3.73 14.14
C ALA A 3 -15.58 3.81 12.90
N GLU A 4 -16.05 3.24 11.85
CA GLU A 4 -15.25 3.26 10.68
C GLU A 4 -15.16 4.64 10.09
N LYS A 5 -16.07 5.50 10.43
CA LYS A 5 -15.94 6.83 9.94
C LYS A 5 -14.86 7.59 10.61
N ASN A 6 -14.43 7.09 11.74
CA ASN A 6 -13.38 7.75 12.46
C ASN A 6 -12.02 7.20 12.15
N ARG A 7 -11.94 6.27 11.22
CA ARG A 7 -10.66 5.77 10.86
C ARG A 7 -9.83 6.87 10.33
N ARG A 8 -8.67 7.01 10.88
CA ARG A 8 -7.84 8.10 10.48
C ARG A 8 -7.16 7.79 9.20
N SER A 9 -7.04 8.79 8.37
CA SER A 9 -6.16 8.70 7.24
C SER A 9 -4.86 9.40 7.61
N SER A 10 -3.79 9.01 6.95
CA SER A 10 -2.50 9.59 7.17
C SER A 10 -1.84 9.84 5.82
N ILE A 11 -0.84 10.70 5.83
CA ILE A 11 -0.10 10.97 4.62
C ILE A 11 1.09 10.04 4.58
N ALA A 12 1.24 9.33 3.49
CA ALA A 12 2.32 8.38 3.34
C ALA A 12 3.09 8.65 2.06
N GLU A 13 4.37 8.33 2.09
CA GLU A 13 5.18 8.35 0.88
C GLU A 13 5.26 6.94 0.37
N ILE A 14 4.97 6.77 -0.90
CA ILE A 14 4.93 5.46 -1.51
C ILE A 14 5.94 5.42 -2.65
N ASP A 15 6.86 4.45 -2.56
CA ASP A 15 7.80 4.18 -3.63
C ASP A 15 7.29 2.97 -4.39
N TYR A 16 7.31 3.08 -5.70
CA TYR A 16 6.87 1.99 -6.57
C TYR A 16 7.67 2.10 -7.86
N SER A 17 7.35 1.30 -8.85
CA SER A 17 8.10 1.35 -10.08
C SER A 17 7.18 1.25 -11.28
N ARG A 18 7.61 1.89 -12.34
CA ARG A 18 6.95 1.78 -13.62
C ARG A 18 7.84 0.89 -14.49
N GLU A 19 7.27 -0.19 -15.01
CA GLU A 19 8.03 -1.10 -15.84
C GLU A 19 8.08 -0.58 -17.26
N THR A 20 9.27 -0.59 -17.84
CA THR A 20 9.44 -0.17 -19.22
C THR A 20 10.31 -1.18 -19.93
N LEU A 21 10.43 -0.99 -21.23
CA LEU A 21 11.29 -1.86 -22.02
C LEU A 21 12.75 -1.77 -21.59
N PHE A 22 13.11 -0.68 -20.95
CA PHE A 22 14.49 -0.47 -20.52
C PHE A 22 14.67 -0.77 -19.04
N GLY A 23 13.67 -1.41 -18.42
CA GLY A 23 13.76 -1.73 -17.02
C GLY A 23 12.86 -0.87 -16.18
N PRO A 24 12.87 -1.09 -14.87
CA PRO A 24 11.99 -0.34 -13.99
C PRO A 24 12.47 1.08 -13.77
N ILE A 25 11.53 1.99 -13.71
CA ILE A 25 11.80 3.37 -13.40
C ILE A 25 11.25 3.64 -12.01
N PRO A 26 12.07 4.12 -11.09
CA PRO A 26 11.58 4.43 -9.75
C PRO A 26 10.56 5.57 -9.77
N MET A 27 9.49 5.39 -9.04
CA MET A 27 8.45 6.40 -8.93
C MET A 27 8.18 6.64 -7.45
N GLN A 28 7.71 7.82 -7.14
CA GLN A 28 7.36 8.15 -5.77
C GLN A 28 6.15 9.06 -5.77
N ALA A 29 5.29 8.84 -4.82
CA ALA A 29 4.10 9.66 -4.68
C ALA A 29 3.78 9.84 -3.20
N THR A 30 3.13 10.95 -2.90
CA THR A 30 2.64 11.20 -1.55
C THR A 30 1.13 11.07 -1.61
N CYS A 31 0.58 10.21 -0.80
CA CYS A 31 -0.84 9.90 -0.85
C CYS A 31 -1.45 9.93 0.53
N ARG A 32 -2.75 10.22 0.57
CA ARG A 32 -3.50 10.05 1.80
C ARG A 32 -4.01 8.61 1.82
N VAL A 33 -3.73 7.91 2.90
CA VAL A 33 -4.00 6.48 2.94
C VAL A 33 -4.58 6.07 4.28
N ARG A 34 -5.21 4.91 4.29
CA ARG A 34 -5.53 4.18 5.50
C ARG A 34 -4.88 2.82 5.38
N LEU A 35 -4.37 2.32 6.48
CA LEU A 35 -3.68 1.05 6.49
C LEU A 35 -4.30 0.19 7.56
N ALA A 36 -4.73 -0.99 7.20
CA ALA A 36 -5.35 -1.92 8.13
C ALA A 36 -4.69 -3.28 8.01
N THR A 37 -4.77 -4.05 9.07
CA THR A 37 -4.23 -5.40 9.08
C THR A 37 -5.37 -6.36 8.84
N VAL A 38 -5.18 -7.32 7.94
CA VAL A 38 -6.19 -8.33 7.68
C VAL A 38 -5.54 -9.70 7.70
N GLU A 39 -6.32 -10.70 8.12
CA GLU A 39 -5.86 -12.08 8.12
C GLU A 39 -6.51 -12.79 6.96
N GLN A 40 -5.73 -13.53 6.21
CA GLN A 40 -6.26 -14.23 5.06
C GLN A 40 -5.43 -15.46 4.80
N ASP A 41 -6.06 -16.62 4.83
CA ASP A 41 -5.40 -17.88 4.52
C ASP A 41 -4.17 -18.13 5.37
N GLY A 42 -4.25 -17.78 6.64
CA GLY A 42 -3.14 -18.01 7.53
C GLY A 42 -2.03 -16.98 7.44
N HIS A 43 -2.21 -15.96 6.62
CA HIS A 43 -1.22 -14.92 6.44
C HIS A 43 -1.76 -13.60 6.94
N THR A 44 -0.87 -12.78 7.43
CA THR A 44 -1.23 -11.43 7.84
C THR A 44 -0.85 -10.48 6.70
N LEU A 45 -1.84 -9.81 6.18
CA LEU A 45 -1.63 -8.85 5.11
C LEU A 45 -2.00 -7.47 5.59
N ARG A 46 -1.55 -6.48 4.85
CA ARG A 46 -1.98 -5.12 5.10
C ARG A 46 -2.89 -4.71 3.97
N GLU A 47 -3.98 -4.08 4.33
CA GLU A 47 -4.87 -3.53 3.33
C GLU A 47 -4.62 -2.03 3.27
N LEU A 48 -4.16 -1.59 2.13
CA LEU A 48 -3.85 -0.19 1.90
C LEU A 48 -4.97 0.43 1.10
N THR A 49 -5.62 1.44 1.65
CA THR A 49 -6.65 2.18 0.95
C THR A 49 -6.07 3.53 0.58
N ILE A 50 -6.10 3.86 -0.70
CA ILE A 50 -5.66 5.16 -1.16
C ILE A 50 -6.89 6.02 -1.33
N ILE A 51 -6.89 7.15 -0.66
CA ILE A 51 -8.01 8.06 -0.66
C ILE A 51 -7.74 9.12 -1.70
N GLY A 52 -8.62 9.20 -2.70
CA GLY A 52 -8.42 10.14 -3.78
C GLY A 52 -7.78 9.45 -4.98
N ASP A 53 -7.00 10.20 -5.72
CA ASP A 53 -6.43 9.69 -6.96
C ASP A 53 -5.28 8.75 -6.68
N VAL A 54 -5.27 7.64 -7.42
CA VAL A 54 -4.19 6.68 -7.32
C VAL A 54 -3.13 7.05 -8.34
N PRO A 55 -1.86 7.08 -7.92
CA PRO A 55 -0.80 7.43 -8.86
C PRO A 55 -0.78 6.47 -10.05
N ASP A 56 -0.49 7.02 -11.21
CA ASP A 56 -0.38 6.21 -12.41
C ASP A 56 0.69 5.15 -12.21
N TYR A 57 0.45 3.97 -12.73
CA TYR A 57 1.37 2.84 -12.72
C TYR A 57 1.50 2.16 -11.35
N LEU A 58 0.97 2.76 -10.28
CA LEU A 58 1.09 2.12 -8.99
C LEU A 58 0.40 0.76 -8.94
N PRO A 59 -0.81 0.61 -9.50
CA PRO A 59 -1.46 -0.70 -9.43
C PRO A 59 -0.71 -1.79 -10.19
N LYS A 60 0.17 -1.42 -11.07
CA LYS A 60 0.93 -2.39 -11.85
C LYS A 60 2.31 -2.66 -11.30
N SER A 61 2.64 -2.06 -10.19
CA SER A 61 3.93 -2.31 -9.57
C SER A 61 3.94 -3.68 -8.93
N ALA A 62 5.06 -4.36 -9.05
CA ALA A 62 5.19 -5.66 -8.40
C ALA A 62 5.33 -5.49 -6.89
N ILE A 63 6.07 -4.49 -6.48
CA ILE A 63 6.36 -4.27 -5.07
C ILE A 63 6.17 -2.80 -4.79
N ILE A 64 5.56 -2.49 -3.64
CA ILE A 64 5.51 -1.11 -3.19
C ILE A 64 6.16 -1.01 -1.82
N ARG A 65 6.62 0.18 -1.52
CA ARG A 65 7.24 0.48 -0.24
C ARG A 65 6.56 1.72 0.29
N ILE A 66 6.14 1.66 1.53
CA ILE A 66 5.38 2.76 2.10
C ILE A 66 6.05 3.23 3.37
N ALA A 67 6.22 4.53 3.49
CA ALA A 67 6.76 5.15 4.69
C ALA A 67 5.64 5.92 5.36
N LEU A 68 5.34 5.55 6.58
CA LEU A 68 4.21 6.10 7.29
C LEU A 68 4.53 6.12 8.79
N ASP A 69 4.44 7.28 9.39
CA ASP A 69 4.64 7.43 10.84
C ASP A 69 5.97 6.85 11.29
N GLY A 70 7.01 7.06 10.51
CA GLY A 70 8.34 6.62 10.90
C GLY A 70 8.59 5.16 10.68
N ARG A 71 7.65 4.44 10.08
CA ARG A 71 7.81 3.03 9.80
C ARG A 71 7.82 2.81 8.31
N ILE A 72 8.61 1.85 7.88
CA ILE A 72 8.72 1.53 6.47
C ILE A 72 8.36 0.07 6.30
N GLU A 73 7.41 -0.19 5.41
CA GLU A 73 6.99 -1.54 5.07
C GLU A 73 7.04 -1.69 3.56
N ALA A 74 7.44 -2.85 3.11
CA ALA A 74 7.55 -3.09 1.68
C ALA A 74 7.11 -4.51 1.38
N GLY A 75 6.56 -4.71 0.21
CA GLY A 75 6.17 -6.03 -0.20
C GLY A 75 5.37 -6.02 -1.47
N PRO A 76 5.04 -7.21 -1.96
CA PRO A 76 4.30 -7.33 -3.21
C PRO A 76 2.81 -7.05 -3.02
N ILE A 77 2.20 -6.53 -4.07
CA ILE A 77 0.76 -6.36 -4.09
C ILE A 77 0.16 -7.71 -4.43
N ARG A 78 -0.69 -8.20 -3.53
CA ARG A 78 -1.32 -9.49 -3.74
C ARG A 78 -2.68 -9.36 -4.42
N GLU A 79 -3.41 -8.31 -4.10
CA GLU A 79 -4.73 -8.10 -4.68
C GLU A 79 -4.98 -6.62 -4.81
N HIS A 80 -5.71 -6.26 -5.84
CA HIS A 80 -6.05 -4.87 -6.10
C HIS A 80 -7.54 -4.79 -6.37
N TYR A 81 -8.22 -3.91 -5.66
CA TYR A 81 -9.64 -3.68 -5.84
C TYR A 81 -9.85 -2.28 -6.38
N ALA A 82 -10.46 -2.18 -7.54
CA ALA A 82 -10.68 -0.90 -8.17
C ALA A 82 -11.54 -0.01 -7.28
N ALA A 83 -11.57 1.27 -7.62
CA ALA A 83 -12.30 2.24 -6.82
C ALA A 83 -13.74 1.82 -6.63
N ASP A 84 -14.21 1.91 -5.39
CA ASP A 84 -15.58 1.56 -5.07
C ASP A 84 -16.48 2.79 -5.28
N GLU A 85 -17.67 2.71 -4.71
CA GLU A 85 -18.61 3.80 -4.89
C GLU A 85 -18.15 5.09 -4.26
N GLU A 86 -17.24 4.97 -3.32
CA GLU A 86 -16.72 6.15 -2.65
C GLU A 86 -15.43 6.63 -3.27
N GLY A 87 -14.98 5.98 -4.34
CA GLY A 87 -13.77 6.41 -5.02
C GLY A 87 -12.49 5.96 -4.36
N GLU A 88 -12.55 4.95 -3.52
CA GLU A 88 -11.37 4.49 -2.81
C GLU A 88 -10.88 3.18 -3.39
N GLU A 89 -9.63 3.15 -3.79
CA GLU A 89 -9.02 1.93 -4.28
C GLU A 89 -8.26 1.26 -3.15
N ARG A 90 -8.32 -0.06 -3.13
CA ARG A 90 -7.70 -0.82 -2.06
C ARG A 90 -6.73 -1.83 -2.63
N PHE A 91 -5.67 -2.04 -1.89
CA PHE A 91 -4.62 -2.98 -2.28
C PHE A 91 -4.32 -3.87 -1.09
N LYS A 92 -4.25 -5.16 -1.31
CA LYS A 92 -3.78 -6.05 -0.26
C LYS A 92 -2.33 -6.36 -0.54
N VAL A 93 -1.49 -6.04 0.40
CA VAL A 93 -0.06 -6.10 0.25
C VAL A 93 0.51 -7.00 1.32
N LEU A 94 1.44 -7.84 0.93
CA LEU A 94 2.15 -8.67 1.89
C LEU A 94 3.39 -7.92 2.32
N PHE A 95 3.22 -7.03 3.25
CA PHE A 95 4.35 -6.24 3.75
C PHE A 95 5.21 -7.09 4.66
N GLU A 96 6.49 -6.98 4.47
CA GLU A 96 7.44 -7.62 5.34
C GLU A 96 8.06 -6.59 6.23
N ASN A 97 8.17 -6.96 7.48
CA ASN A 97 8.78 -6.10 8.45
C ASN A 97 10.28 -6.32 8.39
N GLU A 98 11.01 -5.34 7.90
CA GLU A 98 12.44 -5.49 7.78
C GLU A 98 13.12 -5.72 9.11
N HIS A 99 12.54 -5.11 10.14
CA HIS A 99 13.08 -5.31 11.45
C HIS A 99 13.07 -6.79 11.83
N ARG A 100 11.98 -7.46 11.48
CA ARG A 100 11.86 -8.86 11.78
C ARG A 100 12.92 -9.67 11.06
N ARG A 101 13.25 -9.30 9.84
CA ARG A 101 14.22 -10.05 9.10
C ARG A 101 15.60 -9.93 9.68
N ARG A 102 15.87 -8.87 10.39
CA ARG A 102 17.17 -8.71 10.97
C ARG A 102 17.37 -9.52 12.22
N MET A 103 16.32 -10.13 12.68
CA MET A 103 16.42 -10.96 13.85
C MET A 103 17.09 -12.28 13.56
N HIS A 104 17.39 -12.54 12.34
CA HIS A 104 17.99 -13.82 12.02
C HIS A 104 19.43 -13.67 11.54
#